data_419cfa18e85c781e7623b980ea56292b
#
_entry.id   419cfa18e85c781e7623b980ea56292b
#
_cell.length_a   1.000
_cell.length_b   1.000
_cell.length_c   1.000
_cell.angle_alpha   90.00
_cell.angle_beta   90.00
_cell.angle_gamma   90.00
#
_symmetry.space_group_name_H-M   'P 1'
#
loop_
_entity.id
_entity.type
_entity.pdbx_description
1 polymer ?
#
loop_
_entity_poly.entity_id
_entity_poly.type
_entity_poly.pdbx_seq_one_letter_code
_entity_poly.pdbx_strand_id
1 'polypeptide(L)'
;KRFKTKDHLISMLFCAFAKCTSLREVSGAMLGLSGKTKHFRLDHIPRKSTLSDANKRRDSDVFGMIYNKLMRTYGHYLSDSRIKDVINKQIEIFDSTTISLFKDIMKCVGRKPKSGKRKGGMKAHIVLNVDETVPKMIWFTHAATNDHVLLSKLKFNDNTIYVFDKGYNDYRAFKLFCEHKTGFVTRIKDNAVYESIHCNTIEDYIHSGVLEDKIIEITVKENNKTSKLRLRKIRFYDRVLKREFEFLTNLFEMRADLVAAIYKLRWQIELLFKQLKQNFPLKYFLGDNENAIKIQIYCVLIANLLMTVVQKMLKRSWAFSNLVSFCKIHLFNYIHLLRFLENPDKDWQKEQ
;
A
#
# COMPACT_ATOMS: atom_id res chain seq x y z
N LYS A 1 -30.06 -17.05 -1.55
CA LYS A 1 -29.61 -16.16 -2.65
C LYS A 1 -28.74 -16.94 -3.61
N ARG A 2 -29.07 -16.90 -4.93
CA ARG A 2 -28.36 -17.66 -5.97
C ARG A 2 -26.91 -17.16 -6.17
N PHE A 3 -26.62 -15.86 -6.01
CA PHE A 3 -25.28 -15.26 -6.17
C PHE A 3 -24.68 -14.90 -4.81
N LYS A 4 -23.70 -15.69 -4.36
CA LYS A 4 -23.07 -15.58 -3.04
C LYS A 4 -21.90 -14.58 -3.05
N THR A 5 -21.39 -14.21 -1.88
CA THR A 5 -20.20 -13.34 -1.76
C THR A 5 -18.97 -13.99 -2.39
N LYS A 6 -18.81 -15.32 -2.26
CA LYS A 6 -17.76 -16.08 -2.92
C LYS A 6 -17.79 -15.90 -4.44
N ASP A 7 -19.00 -16.00 -5.05
CA ASP A 7 -19.14 -15.86 -6.49
C ASP A 7 -18.81 -14.46 -6.96
N HIS A 8 -19.18 -13.45 -6.14
CA HIS A 8 -18.81 -12.06 -6.37
C HIS A 8 -17.30 -11.86 -6.31
N LEU A 9 -16.63 -12.36 -5.26
CA LEU A 9 -15.18 -12.29 -5.13
C LEU A 9 -14.48 -12.94 -6.33
N ILE A 10 -14.87 -14.15 -6.72
CA ILE A 10 -14.30 -14.85 -7.87
C ILE A 10 -14.48 -14.03 -9.15
N SER A 11 -15.65 -13.44 -9.37
CA SER A 11 -15.91 -12.61 -10.55
C SER A 11 -15.06 -11.34 -10.57
N MET A 12 -14.86 -10.72 -9.41
CA MET A 12 -14.02 -9.53 -9.29
C MET A 12 -12.51 -9.85 -9.38
N LEU A 13 -12.07 -11.01 -8.88
CA LEU A 13 -10.70 -11.49 -9.08
C LEU A 13 -10.46 -11.84 -10.57
N PHE A 14 -11.44 -12.49 -11.21
CA PHE A 14 -11.38 -12.68 -12.66
C PHE A 14 -11.19 -11.34 -13.39
N CYS A 15 -11.96 -10.32 -13.03
CA CYS A 15 -11.79 -8.98 -13.59
C CYS A 15 -10.38 -8.45 -13.38
N ALA A 16 -9.81 -8.61 -12.19
CA ALA A 16 -8.48 -8.13 -11.86
C ALA A 16 -7.41 -8.78 -12.75
N PHE A 17 -7.45 -10.09 -12.92
CA PHE A 17 -6.49 -10.83 -13.76
C PHE A 17 -6.74 -10.62 -15.27
N ALA A 18 -7.98 -10.67 -15.71
CA ALA A 18 -8.33 -10.46 -17.12
C ALA A 18 -8.23 -9.00 -17.57
N LYS A 19 -8.03 -8.06 -16.63
CA LYS A 19 -7.96 -6.59 -16.87
C LYS A 19 -9.22 -6.05 -17.56
N CYS A 20 -10.39 -6.57 -17.21
CA CYS A 20 -11.67 -6.09 -17.75
C CYS A 20 -11.91 -4.61 -17.38
N THR A 21 -12.47 -3.86 -18.30
CA THR A 21 -12.73 -2.42 -18.16
C THR A 21 -14.20 -2.10 -17.84
N SER A 22 -15.08 -3.09 -17.93
CA SER A 22 -16.52 -2.95 -17.65
C SER A 22 -17.13 -4.24 -17.09
N LEU A 23 -18.24 -4.12 -16.34
CA LEU A 23 -19.00 -5.29 -15.87
C LEU A 23 -19.60 -6.11 -17.00
N ARG A 24 -19.85 -5.50 -18.16
CA ARG A 24 -20.32 -6.20 -19.34
C ARG A 24 -19.23 -7.11 -19.89
N GLU A 25 -18.01 -6.61 -19.92
CA GLU A 25 -16.84 -7.37 -20.34
C GLU A 25 -16.54 -8.52 -19.37
N VAL A 26 -16.63 -8.31 -18.04
CA VAL A 26 -16.50 -9.37 -17.04
C VAL A 26 -17.51 -10.49 -17.30
N SER A 27 -18.80 -10.14 -17.46
CA SER A 27 -19.87 -11.11 -17.70
C SER A 27 -19.67 -11.85 -19.03
N GLY A 28 -19.33 -11.13 -20.10
CA GLY A 28 -19.10 -11.69 -21.44
C GLY A 28 -17.88 -12.61 -21.50
N ALA A 29 -16.76 -12.17 -20.92
CA ALA A 29 -15.55 -12.98 -20.88
C ALA A 29 -15.72 -14.26 -20.04
N MET A 30 -16.46 -14.18 -18.92
CA MET A 30 -16.80 -15.38 -18.13
C MET A 30 -17.72 -16.33 -18.89
N LEU A 31 -18.64 -15.85 -19.75
CA LEU A 31 -19.44 -16.69 -20.61
C LEU A 31 -18.60 -17.48 -21.60
N GLY A 32 -17.54 -16.90 -22.15
CA GLY A 32 -16.56 -17.58 -23.00
C GLY A 32 -15.83 -18.74 -22.29
N LEU A 33 -15.87 -18.79 -20.96
CA LEU A 33 -15.35 -19.89 -20.15
C LEU A 33 -16.42 -20.91 -19.78
N SER A 34 -17.57 -20.92 -20.46
CA SER A 34 -18.61 -21.95 -20.27
C SER A 34 -17.97 -23.35 -20.38
N GLY A 35 -18.32 -24.33 -19.62
CA GLY A 35 -17.59 -25.59 -19.51
C GLY A 35 -16.44 -25.62 -18.49
N LYS A 36 -15.83 -24.45 -18.16
CA LYS A 36 -14.81 -24.32 -17.11
C LYS A 36 -15.36 -23.74 -15.80
N THR A 37 -16.64 -23.43 -15.71
CA THR A 37 -17.29 -22.86 -14.52
C THR A 37 -17.17 -23.73 -13.29
N LYS A 38 -17.16 -25.05 -13.46
CA LYS A 38 -16.94 -26.03 -12.39
C LYS A 38 -15.53 -25.87 -11.75
N HIS A 39 -14.52 -25.53 -12.58
CA HIS A 39 -13.17 -25.28 -12.10
C HIS A 39 -13.12 -24.10 -11.11
N PHE A 40 -13.92 -23.05 -11.35
CA PHE A 40 -14.06 -21.93 -10.42
C PHE A 40 -15.04 -22.20 -9.27
N ARG A 41 -15.67 -23.38 -9.24
CA ARG A 41 -16.75 -23.70 -8.31
C ARG A 41 -17.87 -22.65 -8.34
N LEU A 42 -18.21 -22.20 -9.54
CA LEU A 42 -19.34 -21.31 -9.82
C LEU A 42 -20.50 -22.12 -10.37
N ASP A 43 -21.66 -21.98 -9.74
CA ASP A 43 -22.88 -22.65 -10.22
C ASP A 43 -23.45 -21.95 -11.45
N HIS A 44 -23.28 -20.62 -11.51
CA HIS A 44 -23.78 -19.77 -12.59
C HIS A 44 -22.85 -18.60 -12.87
N ILE A 45 -22.71 -18.24 -14.15
CA ILE A 45 -22.02 -17.04 -14.58
C ILE A 45 -22.92 -15.83 -14.30
N PRO A 46 -22.46 -14.80 -13.58
CA PRO A 46 -23.27 -13.66 -13.22
C PRO A 46 -23.53 -12.76 -14.44
N ARG A 47 -24.75 -12.27 -14.55
CA ARG A 47 -25.09 -11.22 -15.52
C ARG A 47 -24.52 -9.86 -15.04
N LYS A 48 -24.33 -8.92 -15.99
CA LYS A 48 -23.91 -7.54 -15.68
C LYS A 48 -24.75 -6.90 -14.57
N SER A 49 -26.08 -7.05 -14.63
CA SER A 49 -27.01 -6.52 -13.63
C SER A 49 -26.77 -7.10 -12.24
N THR A 50 -26.54 -8.43 -12.16
CA THR A 50 -26.21 -9.12 -10.90
C THR A 50 -24.91 -8.61 -10.29
N LEU A 51 -23.87 -8.40 -11.09
CA LEU A 51 -22.60 -7.83 -10.63
C LEU A 51 -22.75 -6.38 -10.18
N SER A 52 -23.49 -5.57 -10.95
CA SER A 52 -23.77 -4.18 -10.59
C SER A 52 -24.52 -4.05 -9.26
N ASP A 53 -25.56 -4.88 -9.09
CA ASP A 53 -26.34 -4.92 -7.85
C ASP A 53 -25.50 -5.39 -6.66
N ALA A 54 -24.68 -6.42 -6.85
CA ALA A 54 -23.75 -6.89 -5.84
C ALA A 54 -22.72 -5.81 -5.43
N ASN A 55 -22.14 -5.10 -6.39
CA ASN A 55 -21.23 -3.98 -6.13
C ASN A 55 -21.88 -2.82 -5.36
N LYS A 56 -23.18 -2.59 -5.55
CA LYS A 56 -23.92 -1.54 -4.84
C LYS A 56 -24.33 -1.93 -3.43
N ARG A 57 -24.77 -3.17 -3.23
CA ARG A 57 -25.46 -3.61 -2.00
C ARG A 57 -24.59 -4.38 -1.01
N ARG A 58 -23.50 -5.00 -1.45
CA ARG A 58 -22.61 -5.73 -0.55
C ARG A 58 -21.64 -4.78 0.09
N ASP A 59 -21.52 -4.87 1.40
CA ASP A 59 -20.58 -4.07 2.14
C ASP A 59 -19.14 -4.38 1.70
N SER A 60 -18.40 -3.34 1.37
CA SER A 60 -16.97 -3.42 1.01
C SER A 60 -16.11 -3.98 2.13
N ASP A 61 -16.50 -3.80 3.39
CA ASP A 61 -15.74 -4.25 4.55
C ASP A 61 -15.64 -5.77 4.62
N VAL A 62 -16.60 -6.48 4.02
CA VAL A 62 -16.51 -7.95 3.86
C VAL A 62 -15.26 -8.35 3.06
N PHE A 63 -14.91 -7.59 2.01
CA PHE A 63 -13.72 -7.84 1.21
C PHE A 63 -12.44 -7.44 1.99
N GLY A 64 -12.51 -6.39 2.79
CA GLY A 64 -11.47 -6.03 3.74
C GLY A 64 -11.21 -7.14 4.78
N MET A 65 -12.27 -7.73 5.35
CA MET A 65 -12.15 -8.87 6.27
C MET A 65 -11.52 -10.10 5.59
N ILE A 66 -11.89 -10.38 4.34
CA ILE A 66 -11.28 -11.46 3.55
C ILE A 66 -9.79 -11.20 3.35
N TYR A 67 -9.41 -9.97 2.96
CA TYR A 67 -8.02 -9.56 2.82
C TYR A 67 -7.24 -9.79 4.11
N ASN A 68 -7.74 -9.31 5.24
CA ASN A 68 -7.09 -9.46 6.55
C ASN A 68 -6.97 -10.93 6.99
N LYS A 69 -7.97 -11.76 6.67
CA LYS A 69 -7.91 -13.20 6.93
C LYS A 69 -6.82 -13.88 6.10
N LEU A 70 -6.72 -13.54 4.81
CA LEU A 70 -5.66 -14.07 3.94
C LEU A 70 -4.27 -13.63 4.40
N MET A 71 -4.11 -12.38 4.81
CA MET A 71 -2.88 -11.87 5.42
C MET A 71 -2.44 -12.73 6.61
N ARG A 72 -3.35 -13.00 7.55
CA ARG A 72 -3.06 -13.84 8.72
C ARG A 72 -2.71 -15.28 8.33
N THR A 73 -3.43 -15.83 7.33
CA THR A 73 -3.24 -17.21 6.89
C THR A 73 -1.88 -17.42 6.22
N TYR A 74 -1.44 -16.44 5.41
CA TYR A 74 -0.24 -16.55 4.60
C TYR A 74 0.94 -15.70 5.11
N GLY A 75 0.80 -15.06 6.27
CA GLY A 75 1.82 -14.15 6.83
C GLY A 75 3.21 -14.78 6.96
N HIS A 76 3.28 -16.09 7.27
CA HIS A 76 4.53 -16.83 7.36
C HIS A 76 5.32 -16.93 6.03
N TYR A 77 4.65 -16.84 4.87
CA TYR A 77 5.33 -16.74 3.56
C TYR A 77 5.79 -15.33 3.24
N LEU A 78 5.24 -14.31 3.90
CA LEU A 78 5.43 -12.91 3.55
C LEU A 78 6.59 -12.27 4.33
N SER A 79 6.86 -12.75 5.55
CA SER A 79 7.90 -12.19 6.41
C SER A 79 9.29 -12.47 5.83
N ASP A 80 10.09 -11.40 5.67
CA ASP A 80 11.50 -11.46 5.30
C ASP A 80 12.34 -11.13 6.55
N SER A 81 13.07 -12.11 7.08
CA SER A 81 13.82 -11.97 8.35
C SER A 81 15.10 -11.13 8.23
N ARG A 82 15.54 -10.79 7.00
CA ARG A 82 16.86 -10.19 6.74
C ARG A 82 17.05 -8.77 7.30
N ILE A 83 15.99 -8.04 7.61
CA ILE A 83 16.07 -6.67 8.15
C ILE A 83 16.12 -6.65 9.69
N LYS A 84 15.72 -7.75 10.34
CA LYS A 84 15.61 -7.84 11.81
C LYS A 84 16.95 -7.83 12.54
N ASP A 85 18.05 -8.13 11.86
CA ASP A 85 19.36 -8.28 12.50
C ASP A 85 19.97 -6.95 13.00
N VAL A 86 19.47 -5.80 12.51
CA VAL A 86 20.03 -4.49 12.84
C VAL A 86 19.06 -3.63 13.67
N ILE A 87 17.76 -3.84 13.54
CA ILE A 87 16.74 -3.01 14.18
C ILE A 87 15.70 -3.90 14.84
N ASN A 88 15.72 -3.95 16.18
CA ASN A 88 14.78 -4.75 16.98
C ASN A 88 13.34 -4.20 17.01
N LYS A 89 12.98 -3.26 16.15
CA LYS A 89 11.65 -2.66 16.07
C LYS A 89 11.00 -2.92 14.72
N GLN A 90 9.67 -3.05 14.72
CA GLN A 90 8.90 -3.14 13.47
C GLN A 90 8.92 -1.80 12.74
N ILE A 91 9.22 -1.84 11.45
CA ILE A 91 9.17 -0.64 10.61
C ILE A 91 7.89 -0.69 9.78
N GLU A 92 7.03 0.30 9.97
CA GLU A 92 5.78 0.47 9.25
C GLU A 92 5.85 1.75 8.40
N ILE A 93 5.73 1.58 7.10
CA ILE A 93 5.68 2.70 6.16
C ILE A 93 4.23 3.01 5.87
N PHE A 94 3.85 4.27 5.87
CA PHE A 94 2.54 4.63 5.35
C PHE A 94 2.60 5.76 4.32
N ASP A 95 1.70 5.67 3.37
CA ASP A 95 1.51 6.68 2.33
C ASP A 95 0.10 6.57 1.76
N SER A 96 -0.27 7.53 0.91
CA SER A 96 -1.53 7.52 0.20
C SER A 96 -1.31 7.50 -1.32
N THR A 97 -2.16 6.76 -2.00
CA THR A 97 -2.27 6.88 -3.46
C THR A 97 -3.62 7.46 -3.85
N THR A 98 -3.59 8.49 -4.65
CA THR A 98 -4.82 9.04 -5.22
C THR A 98 -5.27 8.17 -6.39
N ILE A 99 -6.49 7.69 -6.31
CA ILE A 99 -7.20 6.99 -7.36
C ILE A 99 -8.10 8.00 -8.03
N SER A 100 -7.72 8.44 -9.22
CA SER A 100 -8.51 9.41 -10.00
C SER A 100 -9.73 8.73 -10.60
N LEU A 101 -10.90 9.29 -10.36
CA LEU A 101 -12.16 8.84 -10.89
C LEU A 101 -12.54 9.69 -12.13
N PHE A 102 -13.36 9.14 -13.02
CA PHE A 102 -13.90 9.91 -14.14
C PHE A 102 -14.77 11.06 -13.65
N LYS A 103 -14.96 12.09 -14.51
CA LYS A 103 -15.65 13.37 -14.17
C LYS A 103 -17.02 13.20 -13.53
N ASP A 104 -17.70 12.10 -13.82
CA ASP A 104 -19.09 11.88 -13.39
C ASP A 104 -19.22 11.00 -12.14
N ILE A 105 -18.13 10.42 -11.66
CA ILE A 105 -18.10 9.60 -10.46
C ILE A 105 -17.65 10.46 -9.29
N MET A 106 -18.46 10.52 -8.24
CA MET A 106 -18.18 11.29 -7.00
C MET A 106 -17.86 12.77 -7.26
N LYS A 107 -18.70 13.47 -8.01
CA LYS A 107 -18.53 14.90 -8.41
C LYS A 107 -18.23 15.87 -7.26
N CYS A 108 -18.62 15.55 -6.04
CA CYS A 108 -18.53 16.45 -4.87
C CYS A 108 -17.20 16.37 -4.10
N VAL A 109 -16.28 15.44 -4.43
CA VAL A 109 -15.26 14.99 -3.51
C VAL A 109 -13.82 15.17 -4.01
N GLY A 110 -13.63 15.78 -5.18
CA GLY A 110 -12.31 15.98 -5.78
C GLY A 110 -11.62 17.29 -5.38
N ARG A 111 -10.28 17.31 -5.41
CA ARG A 111 -9.50 18.58 -5.40
C ARG A 111 -9.94 19.44 -6.57
N LYS A 112 -10.07 20.76 -6.34
CA LYS A 112 -10.12 21.74 -7.44
C LYS A 112 -8.77 21.77 -8.15
N PRO A 113 -8.64 21.28 -9.38
CA PRO A 113 -7.39 21.46 -10.12
C PRO A 113 -7.22 22.94 -10.49
N LYS A 114 -6.00 23.38 -10.71
CA LYS A 114 -5.70 24.75 -11.21
C LYS A 114 -6.46 25.08 -12.49
N SER A 115 -6.90 24.10 -13.26
CA SER A 115 -7.68 24.21 -14.51
C SER A 115 -9.21 24.36 -14.30
N GLY A 116 -9.69 24.53 -13.07
CA GLY A 116 -11.11 24.87 -12.78
C GLY A 116 -12.12 23.72 -12.85
N LYS A 117 -11.80 22.55 -13.40
CA LYS A 117 -12.72 21.41 -13.51
C LYS A 117 -12.51 20.42 -12.34
N ARG A 118 -13.53 20.23 -11.50
CA ARG A 118 -13.51 19.26 -10.40
C ARG A 118 -13.49 17.84 -10.96
N LYS A 119 -12.50 17.04 -10.58
CA LYS A 119 -12.49 15.59 -10.80
C LYS A 119 -12.75 14.91 -9.48
N GLY A 120 -13.67 13.95 -9.45
CA GLY A 120 -13.85 13.05 -8.32
C GLY A 120 -12.56 12.27 -8.05
N GLY A 121 -12.30 11.95 -6.81
CA GLY A 121 -11.13 11.15 -6.44
C GLY A 121 -11.25 10.58 -5.04
N MET A 122 -10.68 9.40 -4.88
CA MET A 122 -10.54 8.71 -3.60
C MET A 122 -9.05 8.53 -3.31
N LYS A 123 -8.64 8.70 -2.06
CA LYS A 123 -7.33 8.29 -1.58
C LYS A 123 -7.44 6.94 -0.89
N ALA A 124 -6.59 6.02 -1.25
CA ALA A 124 -6.33 4.84 -0.46
C ALA A 124 -5.04 5.08 0.36
N HIS A 125 -5.19 5.15 1.67
CA HIS A 125 -4.08 5.22 2.60
C HIS A 125 -3.68 3.80 2.97
N ILE A 126 -2.41 3.50 2.86
CA ILE A 126 -1.87 2.16 3.07
C ILE A 126 -0.78 2.24 4.14
N VAL A 127 -0.83 1.33 5.10
CA VAL A 127 0.27 1.01 5.99
C VAL A 127 0.89 -0.29 5.53
N LEU A 128 2.18 -0.26 5.25
CA LEU A 128 2.98 -1.39 4.79
C LEU A 128 3.99 -1.74 5.87
N ASN A 129 4.00 -2.99 6.32
CA ASN A 129 5.13 -3.50 7.10
C ASN A 129 6.27 -3.81 6.12
N VAL A 130 7.47 -3.29 6.41
CA VAL A 130 8.65 -3.45 5.55
C VAL A 130 9.00 -4.91 5.31
N ASP A 131 8.85 -5.76 6.32
CA ASP A 131 9.18 -7.18 6.23
C ASP A 131 8.18 -7.98 5.39
N GLU A 132 6.92 -7.54 5.32
CA GLU A 132 5.83 -8.32 4.70
C GLU A 132 5.59 -7.95 3.23
N THR A 133 6.02 -6.78 2.78
CA THR A 133 5.86 -6.25 1.40
C THR A 133 4.41 -6.17 0.88
N VAL A 134 3.42 -6.34 1.77
CA VAL A 134 1.99 -6.25 1.48
C VAL A 134 1.28 -5.34 2.47
N PRO A 135 0.21 -4.66 2.07
CA PRO A 135 -0.53 -3.73 2.93
C PRO A 135 -1.06 -4.41 4.21
N LYS A 136 -0.69 -3.87 5.37
CA LYS A 136 -1.20 -4.31 6.68
C LYS A 136 -2.54 -3.66 7.03
N MET A 137 -2.68 -2.38 6.69
CA MET A 137 -3.89 -1.59 6.96
C MET A 137 -4.21 -0.71 5.76
N ILE A 138 -5.50 -0.54 5.50
CA ILE A 138 -6.00 0.22 4.36
C ILE A 138 -7.18 1.08 4.82
N TRP A 139 -7.14 2.39 4.53
CA TRP A 139 -8.23 3.32 4.71
C TRP A 139 -8.53 4.09 3.45
N PHE A 140 -9.77 4.51 3.34
CA PHE A 140 -10.23 5.32 2.23
C PHE A 140 -10.68 6.68 2.72
N THR A 141 -10.25 7.72 2.03
CA THR A 141 -10.70 9.09 2.24
C THR A 141 -10.97 9.76 0.90
N HIS A 142 -11.65 10.87 0.95
CA HIS A 142 -11.81 11.71 -0.23
C HIS A 142 -10.49 12.31 -0.66
N ALA A 143 -10.28 12.50 -1.97
CA ALA A 143 -9.02 13.03 -2.51
C ALA A 143 -8.65 14.42 -1.97
N ALA A 144 -9.63 15.18 -1.51
CA ALA A 144 -9.43 16.49 -0.90
C ALA A 144 -9.02 16.43 0.58
N THR A 145 -9.18 15.28 1.25
CA THR A 145 -8.82 15.12 2.66
C THR A 145 -7.33 15.26 2.86
N ASN A 146 -6.93 15.98 3.91
CA ASN A 146 -5.52 16.12 4.27
C ASN A 146 -4.95 14.79 4.74
N ASP A 147 -3.71 14.51 4.36
CA ASP A 147 -3.07 13.22 4.63
C ASP A 147 -2.83 12.98 6.13
N HIS A 148 -2.61 14.05 6.93
CA HIS A 148 -2.35 13.93 8.37
C HIS A 148 -3.52 13.32 9.17
N VAL A 149 -4.75 13.31 8.63
CA VAL A 149 -5.92 12.66 9.28
C VAL A 149 -5.65 11.18 9.53
N LEU A 150 -4.79 10.54 8.73
CA LEU A 150 -4.38 9.15 8.93
C LEU A 150 -3.67 8.93 10.27
N LEU A 151 -2.89 9.90 10.75
CA LEU A 151 -2.12 9.78 11.99
C LEU A 151 -3.00 9.43 13.20
N SER A 152 -4.25 9.93 13.23
CA SER A 152 -5.22 9.60 14.29
C SER A 152 -5.74 8.15 14.23
N LYS A 153 -5.49 7.41 13.15
CA LYS A 153 -5.91 6.01 12.97
C LYS A 153 -4.79 5.00 13.27
N LEU A 154 -3.57 5.48 13.43
CA LEU A 154 -2.43 4.63 13.75
C LEU A 154 -2.53 4.10 15.19
N LYS A 155 -2.02 2.90 15.40
CA LYS A 155 -1.88 2.33 16.73
C LYS A 155 -0.50 2.66 17.26
N PHE A 156 -0.45 3.40 18.36
CA PHE A 156 0.82 3.70 19.03
C PHE A 156 1.34 2.46 19.75
N ASN A 157 2.61 2.16 19.54
CA ASN A 157 3.30 1.02 20.11
C ASN A 157 4.80 1.34 20.20
N ASP A 158 5.42 1.10 21.31
CA ASP A 158 6.84 1.34 21.58
C ASP A 158 7.80 0.49 20.73
N ASN A 159 7.31 -0.66 20.23
CA ASN A 159 8.07 -1.54 19.34
C ASN A 159 7.92 -1.19 17.85
N THR A 160 7.36 -0.04 17.50
CA THR A 160 7.10 0.34 16.11
C THR A 160 7.77 1.66 15.76
N ILE A 161 8.33 1.73 14.55
CA ILE A 161 8.82 2.95 13.91
C ILE A 161 7.97 3.21 12.68
N TYR A 162 7.27 4.33 12.65
CA TYR A 162 6.51 4.78 11.49
C TYR A 162 7.35 5.65 10.56
N VAL A 163 7.30 5.37 9.26
CA VAL A 163 8.02 6.13 8.23
C VAL A 163 7.05 6.72 7.24
N PHE A 164 7.11 8.03 7.01
CA PHE A 164 6.16 8.73 6.15
C PHE A 164 6.71 10.01 5.52
N ASP A 165 6.04 10.51 4.51
CA ASP A 165 6.44 11.75 3.83
C ASP A 165 6.07 13.01 4.61
N LYS A 166 6.76 14.14 4.33
CA LYS A 166 6.52 15.45 4.95
C LYS A 166 5.10 15.99 4.80
N GLY A 167 4.32 15.45 3.85
CA GLY A 167 2.90 15.76 3.69
C GLY A 167 2.03 15.40 4.90
N TYR A 168 2.48 14.44 5.70
CA TYR A 168 1.80 13.99 6.91
C TYR A 168 2.21 14.74 8.18
N ASN A 169 3.14 15.70 8.12
CA ASN A 169 3.64 16.37 9.31
C ASN A 169 2.54 17.11 10.06
N ASP A 170 2.25 16.64 11.26
CA ASP A 170 1.40 17.26 12.28
C ASP A 170 2.11 17.15 13.64
N TYR A 171 2.57 18.28 14.17
CA TYR A 171 3.33 18.30 15.41
C TYR A 171 2.52 17.89 16.65
N ARG A 172 1.20 18.03 16.61
CA ARG A 172 0.31 17.50 17.67
C ARG A 172 0.33 15.98 17.69
N ALA A 173 0.26 15.37 16.51
CA ALA A 173 0.42 13.92 16.40
C ALA A 173 1.82 13.46 16.82
N PHE A 174 2.86 14.22 16.50
CA PHE A 174 4.23 13.87 16.91
C PHE A 174 4.43 13.90 18.44
N LYS A 175 3.71 14.77 19.13
CA LYS A 175 3.65 14.75 20.58
C LYS A 175 3.11 13.42 21.10
N LEU A 176 2.01 12.92 20.51
CA LEU A 176 1.45 11.61 20.87
C LEU A 176 2.44 10.46 20.58
N PHE A 177 3.19 10.51 19.47
CA PHE A 177 4.25 9.54 19.21
C PHE A 177 5.29 9.53 20.34
N CYS A 178 5.71 10.69 20.81
CA CYS A 178 6.67 10.79 21.91
C CYS A 178 6.09 10.27 23.23
N GLU A 179 4.85 10.65 23.58
CA GLU A 179 4.16 10.22 24.80
C GLU A 179 3.99 8.68 24.85
N HIS A 180 3.71 8.06 23.72
CA HIS A 180 3.56 6.60 23.61
C HIS A 180 4.87 5.87 23.27
N LYS A 181 6.02 6.54 23.27
CA LYS A 181 7.34 5.97 22.92
C LYS A 181 7.37 5.29 21.55
N THR A 182 6.44 5.65 20.67
CA THR A 182 6.39 5.15 19.30
C THR A 182 7.37 5.93 18.43
N GLY A 183 8.26 5.23 17.73
CA GLY A 183 9.24 5.87 16.86
C GLY A 183 8.61 6.43 15.59
N PHE A 184 9.17 7.50 15.05
CA PHE A 184 8.85 7.95 13.70
C PHE A 184 10.07 8.52 12.97
N VAL A 185 10.04 8.45 11.65
CA VAL A 185 10.99 9.11 10.76
C VAL A 185 10.24 9.74 9.60
N THR A 186 10.44 11.04 9.41
CA THR A 186 9.86 11.81 8.30
C THR A 186 10.86 12.85 7.79
N ARG A 187 10.48 13.61 6.76
CA ARG A 187 11.23 14.82 6.37
C ARG A 187 10.64 16.05 7.04
N ILE A 188 11.48 16.98 7.43
CA ILE A 188 11.01 18.28 7.91
C ILE A 188 10.42 19.10 6.74
N LYS A 189 9.42 19.93 7.01
CA LYS A 189 8.91 20.88 6.02
C LYS A 189 9.85 22.06 5.86
N ASP A 190 10.02 22.56 4.65
CA ASP A 190 10.94 23.65 4.32
C ASP A 190 10.63 24.97 5.08
N ASN A 191 9.36 25.15 5.48
CA ASN A 191 8.87 26.30 6.25
C ASN A 191 8.71 26.00 7.75
N ALA A 192 9.35 24.96 8.28
CA ALA A 192 9.27 24.64 9.70
C ALA A 192 10.06 25.67 10.53
N VAL A 193 9.43 26.15 11.60
CA VAL A 193 10.07 27.06 12.58
C VAL A 193 10.46 26.25 13.81
N TYR A 194 11.73 26.31 14.18
CA TYR A 194 12.28 25.58 15.32
C TYR A 194 13.48 26.33 15.94
N GLU A 195 13.78 26.01 17.17
CA GLU A 195 14.99 26.45 17.89
C GLU A 195 15.98 25.29 17.96
N SER A 196 17.25 25.53 17.67
CA SER A 196 18.33 24.54 17.85
C SER A 196 18.76 24.53 19.30
N ILE A 197 18.67 23.37 19.97
CA ILE A 197 19.03 23.22 21.39
C ILE A 197 20.42 22.67 21.54
N HIS A 198 20.79 21.66 20.76
CA HIS A 198 22.06 20.97 20.87
C HIS A 198 22.49 20.41 19.52
N CYS A 199 23.80 20.41 19.25
CA CYS A 199 24.38 19.74 18.09
C CYS A 199 25.10 18.48 18.57
N ASN A 200 24.72 17.33 18.02
CA ASN A 200 25.39 16.07 18.29
C ASN A 200 26.70 15.98 17.50
N THR A 201 27.67 15.26 18.02
CA THR A 201 28.92 14.95 17.31
C THR A 201 28.62 13.98 16.15
N ILE A 202 29.19 14.25 14.97
CA ILE A 202 28.98 13.44 13.76
C ILE A 202 30.26 12.73 13.28
N GLU A 203 31.33 12.78 14.03
CA GLU A 203 32.65 12.23 13.64
C GLU A 203 32.59 10.78 13.21
N ASP A 204 31.80 9.96 13.90
CA ASP A 204 31.60 8.54 13.59
C ASP A 204 30.78 8.30 12.29
N TYR A 205 30.18 9.35 11.73
CA TYR A 205 29.23 9.24 10.60
C TYR A 205 29.66 10.00 9.35
N ILE A 206 30.82 10.67 9.33
CA ILE A 206 31.29 11.51 8.22
C ILE A 206 31.27 10.76 6.89
N HIS A 207 31.67 9.49 6.89
CA HIS A 207 31.70 8.66 5.68
C HIS A 207 30.32 8.11 5.28
N SER A 208 29.31 8.18 6.16
CA SER A 208 27.95 7.66 5.89
C SER A 208 27.08 8.62 5.09
N GLY A 209 27.45 9.89 4.97
CA GLY A 209 26.68 10.95 4.34
C GLY A 209 25.90 11.84 5.32
N VAL A 210 26.02 11.62 6.62
CA VAL A 210 25.46 12.52 7.65
C VAL A 210 26.24 13.84 7.64
N LEU A 211 25.54 14.96 7.48
CA LEU A 211 26.11 16.30 7.43
C LEU A 211 25.88 17.07 8.73
N GLU A 212 24.78 16.80 9.42
CA GLU A 212 24.39 17.50 10.63
C GLU A 212 23.43 16.63 11.43
N ASP A 213 23.54 16.70 12.75
CA ASP A 213 22.66 16.02 13.70
C ASP A 213 22.38 16.98 14.87
N LYS A 214 21.12 17.39 15.02
CA LYS A 214 20.72 18.40 16.01
C LYS A 214 19.49 17.97 16.78
N ILE A 215 19.46 18.33 18.04
CA ILE A 215 18.24 18.36 18.84
C ILE A 215 17.61 19.73 18.66
N ILE A 216 16.36 19.75 18.26
CA ILE A 216 15.57 20.95 18.01
C ILE A 216 14.32 20.98 18.90
N GLU A 217 13.80 22.16 19.11
CA GLU A 217 12.56 22.38 19.83
C GLU A 217 11.55 23.10 18.94
N ILE A 218 10.37 22.53 18.82
CA ILE A 218 9.26 23.06 18.02
C ILE A 218 8.12 23.48 18.94
N THR A 219 7.59 24.67 18.71
CA THR A 219 6.44 25.17 19.45
C THR A 219 5.14 24.58 18.88
N VAL A 220 4.40 23.84 19.70
CA VAL A 220 3.11 23.24 19.36
C VAL A 220 1.99 24.02 20.05
N LYS A 221 1.05 24.51 19.24
CA LYS A 221 -0.17 25.22 19.74
C LYS A 221 -1.36 24.27 19.66
N GLU A 222 -1.99 24.02 20.80
CA GLU A 222 -3.17 23.17 20.92
C GLU A 222 -4.12 23.72 21.97
N ASN A 223 -5.39 23.88 21.64
CA ASN A 223 -6.45 24.36 22.56
C ASN A 223 -6.04 25.58 23.38
N ASN A 224 -5.49 26.62 22.75
CA ASN A 224 -4.94 27.84 23.37
C ASN A 224 -3.78 27.61 24.37
N LYS A 225 -3.25 26.39 24.43
CA LYS A 225 -2.02 26.10 25.19
C LYS A 225 -0.84 25.97 24.23
N THR A 226 0.28 26.49 24.65
CA THR A 226 1.54 26.35 23.92
C THR A 226 2.43 25.36 24.66
N SER A 227 2.94 24.37 23.98
CA SER A 227 3.89 23.40 24.50
C SER A 227 5.10 23.31 23.59
N LYS A 228 6.25 22.95 24.16
CA LYS A 228 7.48 22.73 23.42
C LYS A 228 7.68 21.25 23.20
N LEU A 229 8.02 20.88 21.97
CA LEU A 229 8.26 19.49 21.56
C LEU A 229 9.70 19.34 21.10
N ARG A 230 10.47 18.52 21.81
CA ARG A 230 11.85 18.19 21.43
C ARG A 230 11.85 17.08 20.41
N LEU A 231 12.57 17.30 19.32
CA LEU A 231 12.77 16.34 18.24
C LEU A 231 14.23 16.40 17.77
N ARG A 232 14.62 15.41 16.98
CA ARG A 232 15.96 15.33 16.39
C ARG A 232 15.87 15.61 14.91
N LYS A 233 16.70 16.52 14.42
CA LYS A 233 16.84 16.87 13.00
C LYS A 233 18.17 16.36 12.50
N ILE A 234 18.16 15.61 11.39
CA ILE A 234 19.37 15.05 10.77
C ILE A 234 19.42 15.53 9.32
N ARG A 235 20.52 16.17 8.93
CA ARG A 235 20.81 16.52 7.54
C ARG A 235 21.73 15.45 6.95
N PHE A 236 21.34 14.92 5.81
CA PHE A 236 21.99 13.78 5.17
C PHE A 236 22.15 14.01 3.67
N TYR A 237 23.34 13.73 3.13
CA TYR A 237 23.60 13.75 1.70
C TYR A 237 23.53 12.34 1.11
N ASP A 238 22.57 12.11 0.21
CA ASP A 238 22.46 10.86 -0.53
C ASP A 238 23.36 10.91 -1.78
N ARG A 239 24.44 10.13 -1.76
CA ARG A 239 25.41 10.07 -2.86
C ARG A 239 24.83 9.48 -4.15
N VAL A 240 23.86 8.59 -4.05
CA VAL A 240 23.22 7.96 -5.20
C VAL A 240 22.27 8.94 -5.89
N LEU A 241 21.43 9.62 -5.10
CA LEU A 241 20.47 10.61 -5.59
C LEU A 241 21.10 11.99 -5.80
N LYS A 242 22.35 12.21 -5.34
CA LYS A 242 23.11 13.47 -5.41
C LYS A 242 22.32 14.66 -4.85
N ARG A 243 21.67 14.45 -3.70
CA ARG A 243 20.86 15.50 -3.04
C ARG A 243 20.86 15.35 -1.53
N GLU A 244 20.55 16.47 -0.86
CA GLU A 244 20.38 16.51 0.59
C GLU A 244 18.95 16.19 1.02
N PHE A 245 18.84 15.60 2.20
CA PHE A 245 17.60 15.38 2.91
C PHE A 245 17.71 15.90 4.33
N GLU A 246 16.63 16.43 4.85
CA GLU A 246 16.47 16.80 6.23
C GLU A 246 15.41 15.93 6.88
N PHE A 247 15.83 15.04 7.78
CA PHE A 247 14.95 14.14 8.50
C PHE A 247 14.56 14.72 9.85
N LEU A 248 13.35 14.35 10.29
CA LEU A 248 12.81 14.69 11.60
C LEU A 248 12.37 13.39 12.29
N THR A 249 12.77 13.21 13.54
CA THR A 249 12.52 11.97 14.29
C THR A 249 12.48 12.23 15.81
N ASN A 250 11.92 11.28 16.56
CA ASN A 250 12.02 11.20 18.03
C ASN A 250 12.97 10.07 18.48
N LEU A 251 13.75 9.49 17.57
CA LEU A 251 14.71 8.42 17.86
C LEU A 251 16.05 9.02 18.26
N PHE A 252 16.18 9.46 19.51
CA PHE A 252 17.35 10.18 19.98
C PHE A 252 18.60 9.28 20.08
N GLU A 253 18.43 8.04 20.51
CA GLU A 253 19.55 7.10 20.74
C GLU A 253 19.97 6.34 19.47
N MET A 254 19.22 6.45 18.39
CA MET A 254 19.52 5.72 17.17
C MET A 254 20.63 6.43 16.38
N ARG A 255 21.56 5.67 15.81
CA ARG A 255 22.58 6.23 14.91
C ARG A 255 21.94 7.04 13.78
N ALA A 256 22.52 8.19 13.44
CA ALA A 256 21.97 9.11 12.43
C ALA A 256 21.91 8.50 11.03
N ASP A 257 22.91 7.69 10.66
CA ASP A 257 22.94 6.96 9.39
C ASP A 257 21.84 5.89 9.29
N LEU A 258 21.49 5.23 10.40
CA LEU A 258 20.39 4.27 10.45
C LEU A 258 19.03 4.98 10.28
N VAL A 259 18.85 6.17 10.83
CA VAL A 259 17.62 6.96 10.60
C VAL A 259 17.46 7.28 9.13
N ALA A 260 18.55 7.67 8.43
CA ALA A 260 18.52 7.89 6.99
C ALA A 260 18.22 6.60 6.21
N ALA A 261 18.81 5.47 6.62
CA ALA A 261 18.55 4.16 6.01
C ALA A 261 17.08 3.73 6.18
N ILE A 262 16.50 3.93 7.38
CA ILE A 262 15.08 3.67 7.64
C ILE A 262 14.20 4.52 6.72
N TYR A 263 14.50 5.81 6.54
CA TYR A 263 13.70 6.65 5.66
C TYR A 263 13.74 6.17 4.19
N LYS A 264 14.86 5.63 3.72
CA LYS A 264 14.96 5.04 2.37
C LYS A 264 13.96 3.89 2.14
N LEU A 265 13.62 3.14 3.17
CA LEU A 265 12.64 2.06 3.09
C LEU A 265 11.24 2.57 2.66
N ARG A 266 10.93 3.85 2.89
CA ARG A 266 9.68 4.47 2.44
C ARG A 266 9.42 4.26 0.93
N TRP A 267 10.48 4.15 0.13
CA TRP A 267 10.32 3.90 -1.30
C TRP A 267 9.59 2.60 -1.64
N GLN A 268 9.58 1.63 -0.75
CA GLN A 268 8.89 0.35 -0.98
C GLN A 268 7.38 0.53 -1.20
N ILE A 269 6.75 1.50 -0.54
CA ILE A 269 5.31 1.75 -0.73
C ILE A 269 5.02 2.36 -2.12
N GLU A 270 5.93 3.15 -2.67
CA GLU A 270 5.83 3.68 -4.03
C GLU A 270 5.97 2.55 -5.07
N LEU A 271 6.87 1.60 -4.81
CA LEU A 271 7.02 0.39 -5.64
C LEU A 271 5.76 -0.47 -5.60
N LEU A 272 5.14 -0.64 -4.43
CA LEU A 272 3.85 -1.31 -4.30
C LEU A 272 2.77 -0.61 -5.12
N PHE A 273 2.63 0.72 -5.00
CA PHE A 273 1.64 1.46 -5.79
C PHE A 273 1.89 1.35 -7.29
N LYS A 274 3.14 1.38 -7.72
CA LYS A 274 3.53 1.15 -9.11
C LYS A 274 3.14 -0.26 -9.56
N GLN A 275 3.46 -1.28 -8.76
CA GLN A 275 3.12 -2.68 -9.02
C GLN A 275 1.62 -2.89 -9.18
N LEU A 276 0.80 -2.34 -8.27
CA LEU A 276 -0.65 -2.42 -8.34
C LEU A 276 -1.21 -1.77 -9.61
N LYS A 277 -0.76 -0.55 -9.94
CA LYS A 277 -1.24 0.20 -11.12
C LYS A 277 -0.81 -0.42 -12.44
N GLN A 278 0.34 -1.08 -12.49
CA GLN A 278 0.85 -1.74 -13.71
C GLN A 278 0.17 -3.08 -13.98
N ASN A 279 -0.06 -3.85 -12.93
CA ASN A 279 -0.51 -5.24 -13.08
C ASN A 279 -2.02 -5.40 -13.05
N PHE A 280 -2.75 -4.49 -12.41
CA PHE A 280 -4.19 -4.61 -12.18
C PHE A 280 -4.99 -3.39 -12.69
N PRO A 281 -6.31 -3.56 -12.99
CA PRO A 281 -7.13 -2.52 -13.59
C PRO A 281 -7.61 -1.49 -12.56
N LEU A 282 -6.71 -0.60 -12.10
CA LEU A 282 -7.04 0.53 -11.23
C LEU A 282 -7.28 1.86 -12.01
N LYS A 283 -7.28 1.80 -13.34
CA LYS A 283 -7.59 2.96 -14.19
C LYS A 283 -9.09 3.08 -14.50
N TYR A 284 -9.82 1.96 -14.46
CA TYR A 284 -11.23 1.88 -14.78
C TYR A 284 -11.98 1.27 -13.61
N PHE A 285 -13.04 1.93 -13.15
CA PHE A 285 -13.86 1.42 -12.08
C PHE A 285 -15.16 0.86 -12.64
N LEU A 286 -15.54 -0.32 -12.13
CA LEU A 286 -16.69 -1.11 -12.58
C LEU A 286 -18.01 -0.64 -11.96
N GLY A 287 -17.99 0.39 -11.16
CA GLY A 287 -19.13 1.02 -10.52
C GLY A 287 -18.88 2.49 -10.25
N ASP A 288 -19.96 3.22 -10.06
CA ASP A 288 -20.01 4.67 -9.88
C ASP A 288 -20.18 5.13 -8.42
N ASN A 289 -20.33 4.20 -7.49
CA ASN A 289 -20.49 4.47 -6.07
C ASN A 289 -19.23 4.08 -5.29
N GLU A 290 -19.06 4.70 -4.12
CA GLU A 290 -17.92 4.51 -3.24
C GLU A 290 -17.70 3.04 -2.85
N ASN A 291 -18.79 2.32 -2.56
CA ASN A 291 -18.74 0.92 -2.15
C ASN A 291 -18.18 0.01 -3.26
N ALA A 292 -18.63 0.19 -4.51
CA ALA A 292 -18.12 -0.57 -5.66
C ALA A 292 -16.63 -0.33 -5.91
N ILE A 293 -16.18 0.92 -5.72
CA ILE A 293 -14.78 1.30 -5.88
C ILE A 293 -13.93 0.63 -4.79
N LYS A 294 -14.36 0.66 -3.54
CA LYS A 294 -13.70 -0.01 -2.42
C LYS A 294 -13.60 -1.53 -2.65
N ILE A 295 -14.69 -2.16 -3.09
CA ILE A 295 -14.70 -3.59 -3.43
C ILE A 295 -13.64 -3.90 -4.49
N GLN A 296 -13.59 -3.12 -5.56
CA GLN A 296 -12.61 -3.34 -6.62
C GLN A 296 -11.17 -3.19 -6.11
N ILE A 297 -10.90 -2.18 -5.29
CA ILE A 297 -9.57 -1.97 -4.69
C ILE A 297 -9.20 -3.16 -3.79
N TYR A 298 -10.09 -3.61 -2.91
CA TYR A 298 -9.83 -4.78 -2.08
C TYR A 298 -9.59 -6.05 -2.92
N CYS A 299 -10.32 -6.25 -4.00
CA CYS A 299 -10.10 -7.40 -4.89
C CYS A 299 -8.73 -7.34 -5.58
N VAL A 300 -8.27 -6.14 -5.98
CA VAL A 300 -6.92 -5.94 -6.52
C VAL A 300 -5.85 -6.22 -5.45
N LEU A 301 -6.06 -5.80 -4.22
CA LEU A 301 -5.14 -6.07 -3.11
C LEU A 301 -5.10 -7.55 -2.76
N ILE A 302 -6.24 -8.24 -2.78
CA ILE A 302 -6.32 -9.70 -2.62
C ILE A 302 -5.55 -10.40 -3.75
N ALA A 303 -5.74 -9.99 -5.01
CA ALA A 303 -5.01 -10.54 -6.14
C ALA A 303 -3.49 -10.33 -5.99
N ASN A 304 -3.07 -9.12 -5.60
CA ASN A 304 -1.67 -8.82 -5.34
C ASN A 304 -1.09 -9.69 -4.20
N LEU A 305 -1.81 -9.82 -3.09
CA LEU A 305 -1.42 -10.67 -1.96
C LEU A 305 -1.22 -12.12 -2.39
N LEU A 306 -2.22 -12.70 -3.09
CA LEU A 306 -2.15 -14.08 -3.57
C LEU A 306 -0.97 -14.29 -4.52
N MET A 307 -0.71 -13.35 -5.43
CA MET A 307 0.42 -13.41 -6.35
C MET A 307 1.77 -13.28 -5.63
N THR A 308 1.84 -12.44 -4.59
CA THR A 308 3.04 -12.32 -3.75
C THR A 308 3.30 -13.63 -3.00
N VAL A 309 2.27 -14.26 -2.44
CA VAL A 309 2.38 -15.58 -1.80
C VAL A 309 2.88 -16.64 -2.79
N VAL A 310 2.26 -16.72 -3.97
CA VAL A 310 2.70 -17.64 -5.03
C VAL A 310 4.16 -17.40 -5.39
N GLN A 311 4.57 -16.14 -5.59
CA GLN A 311 5.95 -15.78 -5.89
C GLN A 311 6.94 -16.27 -4.81
N LYS A 312 6.57 -16.14 -3.54
CA LYS A 312 7.40 -16.56 -2.39
C LYS A 312 7.42 -18.08 -2.20
N MET A 313 6.39 -18.80 -2.63
CA MET A 313 6.34 -20.27 -2.58
C MET A 313 7.21 -20.93 -3.65
N LEU A 314 7.48 -20.23 -4.76
CA LEU A 314 8.25 -20.77 -5.87
C LEU A 314 9.76 -20.71 -5.57
N LYS A 315 10.48 -21.78 -5.90
CA LYS A 315 11.95 -21.83 -5.87
C LYS A 315 12.54 -21.04 -7.03
N ARG A 316 11.89 -21.09 -8.20
CA ARG A 316 12.27 -20.32 -9.39
C ARG A 316 11.95 -18.86 -9.19
N SER A 317 12.95 -17.99 -9.41
CA SER A 317 12.75 -16.54 -9.34
C SER A 317 11.99 -16.01 -10.56
N TRP A 318 10.87 -15.37 -10.32
CA TRP A 318 10.04 -14.71 -11.31
C TRP A 318 9.93 -13.22 -11.03
N ALA A 319 10.04 -12.40 -12.07
CA ALA A 319 9.58 -11.02 -11.98
C ALA A 319 8.06 -11.01 -11.75
N PHE A 320 7.58 -10.20 -10.81
CA PHE A 320 6.16 -10.17 -10.42
C PHE A 320 5.22 -9.98 -11.62
N SER A 321 5.55 -9.06 -12.53
CA SER A 321 4.73 -8.79 -13.72
C SER A 321 4.64 -9.98 -14.67
N ASN A 322 5.74 -10.74 -14.82
CA ASN A 322 5.74 -11.96 -15.63
C ASN A 322 4.85 -13.02 -14.98
N LEU A 323 4.98 -13.20 -13.66
CA LEU A 323 4.16 -14.15 -12.92
C LEU A 323 2.66 -13.84 -13.07
N VAL A 324 2.26 -12.57 -12.93
CA VAL A 324 0.88 -12.14 -13.15
C VAL A 324 0.42 -12.40 -14.57
N SER A 325 1.29 -12.18 -15.56
CA SER A 325 0.98 -12.45 -16.97
C SER A 325 0.80 -13.94 -17.26
N PHE A 326 1.66 -14.79 -16.72
CA PHE A 326 1.49 -16.25 -16.82
C PHE A 326 0.21 -16.73 -16.15
N CYS A 327 -0.07 -16.24 -14.93
CA CYS A 327 -1.32 -16.57 -14.25
C CYS A 327 -2.53 -16.12 -15.05
N LYS A 328 -2.50 -14.96 -15.69
CA LYS A 328 -3.57 -14.50 -16.56
C LYS A 328 -3.90 -15.49 -17.69
N ILE A 329 -2.86 -16.05 -18.33
CA ILE A 329 -3.01 -16.97 -19.46
C ILE A 329 -3.44 -18.37 -18.98
N HIS A 330 -2.82 -18.84 -17.90
CA HIS A 330 -2.94 -20.24 -17.47
C HIS A 330 -3.98 -20.49 -16.37
N LEU A 331 -4.49 -19.44 -15.71
CA LEU A 331 -5.49 -19.58 -14.64
C LEU A 331 -6.77 -20.31 -15.11
N PHE A 332 -7.04 -20.27 -16.41
CA PHE A 332 -8.22 -20.87 -17.04
C PHE A 332 -7.93 -22.20 -17.75
N ASN A 333 -6.70 -22.67 -17.68
CA ASN A 333 -6.29 -23.95 -18.22
C ASN A 333 -6.26 -25.02 -17.12
N TYR A 334 -6.51 -26.28 -17.49
CA TYR A 334 -6.43 -27.41 -16.56
C TYR A 334 -4.97 -27.87 -16.38
N ILE A 335 -4.10 -26.97 -15.91
CA ILE A 335 -2.71 -27.26 -15.58
C ILE A 335 -2.48 -27.11 -14.07
N HIS A 336 -1.53 -27.83 -13.55
CA HIS A 336 -1.09 -27.62 -12.17
C HIS A 336 -0.16 -26.39 -12.12
N LEU A 337 -0.76 -25.21 -11.87
CA LEU A 337 -0.10 -23.92 -12.01
C LEU A 337 1.26 -23.83 -11.31
N LEU A 338 1.36 -24.24 -10.05
CA LEU A 338 2.63 -24.16 -9.30
C LEU A 338 3.73 -25.03 -9.93
N ARG A 339 3.38 -26.26 -10.37
CA ARG A 339 4.30 -27.16 -11.05
C ARG A 339 4.79 -26.57 -12.39
N PHE A 340 3.89 -25.98 -13.15
CA PHE A 340 4.22 -25.29 -14.40
C PHE A 340 5.16 -24.10 -14.14
N LEU A 341 4.88 -23.27 -13.12
CA LEU A 341 5.70 -22.10 -12.79
C LEU A 341 7.12 -22.48 -12.30
N GLU A 342 7.27 -23.65 -11.67
CA GLU A 342 8.60 -24.15 -11.27
C GLU A 342 9.43 -24.65 -12.49
N ASN A 343 8.80 -25.29 -13.45
CA ASN A 343 9.47 -25.92 -14.60
C ASN A 343 8.66 -25.75 -15.89
N PRO A 344 8.52 -24.52 -16.43
CA PRO A 344 7.71 -24.28 -17.62
C PRO A 344 8.23 -25.01 -18.87
N ASP A 345 9.56 -25.26 -18.95
CA ASP A 345 10.19 -25.89 -20.10
C ASP A 345 10.00 -27.42 -20.13
N LYS A 346 9.60 -28.03 -19.03
CA LYS A 346 9.47 -29.49 -18.92
C LYS A 346 8.28 -30.06 -19.69
N ASP A 347 7.22 -29.29 -19.80
CA ASP A 347 6.03 -29.70 -20.57
C ASP A 347 6.19 -29.38 -22.07
N TRP A 348 6.98 -28.35 -22.42
CA TRP A 348 7.38 -28.02 -23.78
C TRP A 348 8.17 -29.15 -24.46
N GLN A 349 9.11 -29.79 -23.76
CA GLN A 349 9.91 -30.88 -24.30
C GLN A 349 9.13 -32.18 -24.57
N LYS A 350 7.91 -32.29 -24.03
CA LYS A 350 7.04 -33.46 -24.28
C LYS A 350 6.15 -33.32 -25.51
N GLU A 351 5.99 -32.08 -26.01
CA GLU A 351 5.16 -31.77 -27.18
C GLU A 351 5.98 -31.64 -28.47
N GLN A 352 7.33 -31.72 -28.38
CA GLN A 352 8.27 -31.86 -29.49
C GLN A 352 8.70 -33.34 -29.65
#